data_003b32fde9234d06b0ddedeeab78a327
#
_entry.id   003b32fde9234d06b0ddedeeab78a327
#
_cell.length_a   1.000
_cell.length_b   1.000
_cell.length_c   1.000
_cell.angle_alpha   90.00
_cell.angle_beta   90.00
_cell.angle_gamma   90.00
#
_symmetry.space_group_name_H-M   'P 1'
#
loop_
_entity.id
_entity.type
_entity.pdbx_description
1 polymer ?
#
loop_
_entity_poly.entity_id
_entity_poly.type
_entity_poly.pdbx_seq_one_letter_code
_entity_poly.pdbx_strand_id
1 'polypeptide(L)'
;MATRKRWSRTVGARRGNRVRVYERAPGGMLYMAVWNAERGKYRQVSLGHNDRERATRDAAEIVGLRDAGKWNDPKSLTLGTLVARYLAENTHARDGSLKTEHYRRGCERYAKYLIGWFGADTPVIELTPERMTAYATARRAGQINGRPVGATAVHQDIKLLKSMMKWATGVYNNGRPLLDRNPLTGFAVPKTRDPRRPMIDADTVEKLLTVADRVSPLLPLLIVLMESTGRRLSSVLGLRWDDFDFEKRTITWRAELDKKRKTWVVPMPTKAERALLAFRAAHPAIGSALVFPMKHDPMKPVSRHHASVWLEQAYRRAGLQRQRQGLWHPFRRKWATDRKSYPVRDVAAAGGWDDLPTAMMYQHADQDTLREVIDNPKQPQKRSQQG
;
A
#
# COMPACT_ATOMS: atom_id res chain seq x y z
N MET A 1 9.65 -8.85 56.34
CA MET A 1 9.41 -9.69 55.16
C MET A 1 10.67 -9.74 54.32
N ALA A 2 11.32 -10.89 54.18
CA ALA A 2 12.56 -11.01 53.39
C ALA A 2 12.24 -10.77 51.92
N THR A 3 12.85 -9.77 51.30
CA THR A 3 12.76 -9.49 49.85
C THR A 3 13.31 -10.68 49.08
N ARG A 4 12.47 -11.46 48.44
CA ARG A 4 12.91 -12.56 47.54
C ARG A 4 13.86 -12.01 46.50
N LYS A 5 15.11 -12.46 46.54
CA LYS A 5 16.18 -12.06 45.61
C LYS A 5 15.80 -12.47 44.17
N ARG A 6 15.87 -11.56 43.20
CA ARG A 6 15.59 -11.85 41.80
C ARG A 6 16.61 -12.87 41.28
N TRP A 7 16.12 -13.90 40.61
CA TRP A 7 16.98 -14.91 40.01
C TRP A 7 17.67 -14.37 38.76
N SER A 8 18.95 -14.65 38.64
CA SER A 8 19.66 -14.45 37.38
C SER A 8 20.79 -15.46 37.23
N ARG A 9 21.06 -15.89 35.99
CA ARG A 9 22.15 -16.80 35.67
C ARG A 9 22.88 -16.28 34.41
N THR A 10 24.21 -16.34 34.44
CA THR A 10 25.04 -16.00 33.29
C THR A 10 25.69 -17.29 32.77
N VAL A 11 25.57 -17.54 31.46
CA VAL A 11 26.15 -18.68 30.75
C VAL A 11 27.24 -18.16 29.84
N GLY A 12 28.36 -18.88 29.71
CA GLY A 12 29.53 -18.54 28.89
C GLY A 12 30.72 -18.00 29.68
N ALA A 13 31.91 -17.98 29.04
CA ALA A 13 33.16 -17.59 29.67
C ALA A 13 33.25 -16.09 30.00
N ARG A 14 33.94 -15.72 31.07
CA ARG A 14 34.03 -14.33 31.57
C ARG A 14 34.59 -13.33 30.55
N ARG A 15 35.49 -13.78 29.67
CA ARG A 15 36.10 -12.96 28.60
C ARG A 15 35.67 -13.40 27.17
N GLY A 16 34.64 -14.28 27.08
CA GLY A 16 34.12 -14.79 25.81
C GLY A 16 32.65 -14.36 25.59
N ASN A 17 32.01 -15.09 24.70
CA ASN A 17 30.58 -14.93 24.49
C ASN A 17 29.80 -15.37 25.71
N ARG A 18 28.98 -14.49 26.25
CA ARG A 18 28.14 -14.82 27.40
C ARG A 18 26.74 -14.21 27.26
N VAL A 19 25.80 -14.93 27.84
CA VAL A 19 24.37 -14.55 27.84
C VAL A 19 23.90 -14.57 29.29
N ARG A 20 23.18 -13.53 29.70
CA ARG A 20 22.55 -13.46 31.03
C ARG A 20 21.06 -13.69 30.90
N VAL A 21 20.54 -14.65 31.67
CA VAL A 21 19.10 -14.87 31.86
C VAL A 21 18.71 -14.34 33.24
N TYR A 22 17.56 -13.65 33.34
CA TYR A 22 17.16 -13.02 34.60
C TYR A 22 15.65 -12.78 34.67
N GLU A 23 15.15 -12.63 35.91
CA GLU A 23 13.79 -12.19 36.21
C GLU A 23 13.75 -10.68 36.47
N ARG A 24 12.74 -10.01 35.96
CA ARG A 24 12.45 -8.61 36.37
C ARG A 24 11.68 -8.53 37.64
N ALA A 25 10.83 -9.52 37.95
CA ALA A 25 10.11 -9.70 39.21
C ALA A 25 10.28 -11.15 39.67
N PRO A 26 10.38 -11.44 40.97
CA PRO A 26 10.55 -12.81 41.47
C PRO A 26 9.43 -13.74 41.01
N GLY A 27 9.79 -14.86 40.34
CA GLY A 27 8.84 -15.82 39.81
C GLY A 27 8.13 -15.39 38.52
N GLY A 28 8.47 -14.20 37.97
CA GLY A 28 7.86 -13.69 36.74
C GLY A 28 8.53 -14.22 35.49
N MET A 29 8.16 -13.61 34.38
CA MET A 29 8.72 -13.90 33.02
C MET A 29 10.23 -13.74 33.02
N LEU A 30 10.90 -14.65 32.31
CA LEU A 30 12.35 -14.61 32.12
C LEU A 30 12.72 -13.76 30.91
N TYR A 31 13.85 -13.08 31.05
CA TYR A 31 14.46 -12.25 30.02
C TYR A 31 15.89 -12.73 29.76
N MET A 32 16.32 -12.60 28.53
CA MET A 32 17.68 -12.88 28.11
C MET A 32 18.36 -11.58 27.68
N ALA A 33 19.57 -11.32 28.23
CA ALA A 33 20.42 -10.20 27.83
C ALA A 33 21.62 -10.73 27.03
N VAL A 34 21.67 -10.34 25.77
CA VAL A 34 22.73 -10.75 24.83
C VAL A 34 23.50 -9.49 24.42
N TRP A 35 24.83 -9.53 24.48
CA TRP A 35 25.66 -8.42 24.05
C TRP A 35 25.55 -8.21 22.54
N ASN A 36 25.28 -6.98 22.12
CA ASN A 36 25.33 -6.56 20.73
C ASN A 36 26.60 -5.71 20.54
N ALA A 37 27.59 -6.28 19.87
CA ALA A 37 28.89 -5.63 19.67
C ALA A 37 28.81 -4.34 18.86
N GLU A 38 27.88 -4.24 17.90
CA GLU A 38 27.74 -3.06 17.04
C GLU A 38 27.16 -1.86 17.76
N ARG A 39 26.24 -2.11 18.71
CA ARG A 39 25.59 -1.05 19.50
C ARG A 39 26.29 -0.79 20.83
N GLY A 40 27.29 -1.57 21.20
CA GLY A 40 27.94 -1.49 22.48
C GLY A 40 26.98 -1.65 23.69
N LYS A 41 25.85 -2.34 23.50
CA LYS A 41 24.77 -2.46 24.49
C LYS A 41 24.20 -3.88 24.54
N TYR A 42 23.70 -4.25 25.74
CA TYR A 42 22.94 -5.48 25.87
C TYR A 42 21.54 -5.34 25.23
N ARG A 43 21.20 -6.28 24.37
CA ARG A 43 19.83 -6.46 23.90
C ARG A 43 19.10 -7.36 24.87
N GLN A 44 17.91 -6.92 25.31
CA GLN A 44 17.05 -7.68 26.20
C GLN A 44 15.87 -8.25 25.38
N VAL A 45 15.64 -9.56 25.53
CA VAL A 45 14.54 -10.28 24.88
C VAL A 45 13.73 -11.01 25.93
N SER A 46 12.40 -10.89 25.89
CA SER A 46 11.52 -11.71 26.73
C SER A 46 11.47 -13.12 26.16
N LEU A 47 11.57 -14.12 27.03
CA LEU A 47 11.49 -15.54 26.63
C LEU A 47 10.06 -16.06 26.53
N GLY A 48 9.08 -15.29 27.05
CA GLY A 48 7.67 -15.70 27.01
C GLY A 48 7.31 -16.82 28.00
N HIS A 49 8.24 -17.25 28.87
CA HIS A 49 8.04 -18.28 29.88
C HIS A 49 8.84 -17.96 31.16
N ASN A 50 8.61 -18.72 32.22
CA ASN A 50 9.30 -18.60 33.52
C ASN A 50 10.12 -19.88 33.88
N ASP A 51 10.31 -20.79 32.92
CA ASP A 51 11.12 -22.00 33.09
C ASP A 51 12.61 -21.65 33.05
N ARG A 52 13.28 -21.72 34.22
CA ARG A 52 14.69 -21.36 34.39
C ARG A 52 15.65 -22.35 33.76
N GLU A 53 15.29 -23.64 33.72
CA GLU A 53 16.13 -24.67 33.12
C GLU A 53 16.12 -24.54 31.58
N ARG A 54 14.94 -24.39 31.00
CA ARG A 54 14.78 -24.12 29.58
C ARG A 54 15.55 -22.87 29.17
N ALA A 55 15.38 -21.76 29.89
CA ALA A 55 16.07 -20.51 29.62
C ALA A 55 17.60 -20.63 29.73
N THR A 56 18.08 -21.48 30.66
CA THR A 56 19.51 -21.77 30.77
C THR A 56 20.04 -22.59 29.62
N ARG A 57 19.31 -23.61 29.17
CA ARG A 57 19.64 -24.39 27.96
C ARG A 57 19.68 -23.52 26.72
N ASP A 58 18.68 -22.67 26.52
CA ASP A 58 18.62 -21.73 25.40
C ASP A 58 19.82 -20.77 25.40
N ALA A 59 20.21 -20.28 26.59
CA ALA A 59 21.39 -19.43 26.74
C ALA A 59 22.72 -20.20 26.44
N ALA A 60 22.82 -21.45 26.87
CA ALA A 60 23.99 -22.29 26.59
C ALA A 60 24.14 -22.61 25.10
N GLU A 61 23.04 -22.90 24.43
CA GLU A 61 23.02 -23.08 22.99
C GLU A 61 23.50 -21.82 22.25
N ILE A 62 23.02 -20.64 22.66
CA ILE A 62 23.45 -19.36 22.12
C ILE A 62 24.97 -19.16 22.30
N VAL A 63 25.50 -19.44 23.47
CA VAL A 63 26.94 -19.34 23.76
C VAL A 63 27.71 -20.31 22.88
N GLY A 64 27.31 -21.57 22.81
CA GLY A 64 27.97 -22.58 21.97
C GLY A 64 27.99 -22.21 20.49
N LEU A 65 26.91 -21.67 19.98
CA LEU A 65 26.86 -21.19 18.59
C LEU A 65 27.74 -19.97 18.35
N ARG A 66 27.87 -19.07 19.34
CA ARG A 66 28.77 -17.91 19.27
C ARG A 66 30.23 -18.32 19.32
N ASP A 67 30.56 -19.27 20.19
CA ASP A 67 31.93 -19.79 20.33
C ASP A 67 32.36 -20.57 19.07
N ALA A 68 31.39 -21.24 18.43
CA ALA A 68 31.62 -21.93 17.15
C ALA A 68 31.62 -20.94 15.93
N GLY A 69 31.43 -19.64 16.13
CA GLY A 69 31.27 -18.67 15.04
C GLY A 69 30.02 -18.86 14.20
N LYS A 70 29.12 -19.77 14.63
CA LYS A 70 27.86 -20.12 13.94
C LYS A 70 26.65 -19.36 14.48
N TRP A 71 26.86 -18.52 15.46
CA TRP A 71 25.79 -17.67 15.98
C TRP A 71 25.41 -16.61 14.96
N ASN A 72 24.25 -16.78 14.35
CA ASN A 72 23.84 -15.99 13.21
C ASN A 72 24.99 -15.86 12.21
N ASP A 73 25.32 -16.95 11.52
CA ASP A 73 26.11 -16.79 10.32
C ASP A 73 25.35 -15.82 9.42
N PRO A 74 25.85 -14.57 9.26
CA PRO A 74 25.15 -13.56 8.46
C PRO A 74 24.94 -14.03 7.02
N LYS A 75 25.68 -15.08 6.59
CA LYS A 75 25.62 -15.70 5.28
C LYS A 75 24.57 -16.80 5.18
N SER A 76 24.00 -17.26 6.29
CA SER A 76 23.03 -18.38 6.27
C SER A 76 21.69 -18.02 5.65
N LEU A 77 21.25 -16.74 5.75
CA LEU A 77 20.01 -16.27 5.12
C LEU A 77 20.32 -15.78 3.71
N THR A 78 19.93 -16.56 2.71
CA THR A 78 20.06 -16.17 1.30
C THR A 78 18.85 -15.37 0.82
N LEU A 79 18.99 -14.64 -0.29
CA LEU A 79 17.90 -13.87 -0.89
C LEU A 79 16.71 -14.78 -1.28
N GLY A 80 17.00 -15.95 -1.84
CA GLY A 80 15.95 -16.93 -2.20
C GLY A 80 15.17 -17.40 -0.98
N THR A 81 15.88 -17.78 0.10
CA THR A 81 15.25 -18.19 1.37
C THR A 81 14.44 -17.06 2.00
N LEU A 82 14.96 -15.82 2.01
CA LEU A 82 14.24 -14.65 2.51
C LEU A 82 12.95 -14.40 1.74
N VAL A 83 12.99 -14.47 0.41
CA VAL A 83 11.81 -14.28 -0.45
C VAL A 83 10.78 -15.38 -0.20
N ALA A 84 11.19 -16.65 -0.20
CA ALA A 84 10.29 -17.78 0.00
C ALA A 84 9.56 -17.69 1.36
N ARG A 85 10.31 -17.42 2.43
CA ARG A 85 9.74 -17.28 3.78
C ARG A 85 8.84 -16.07 3.91
N TYR A 86 9.25 -14.91 3.35
CA TYR A 86 8.42 -13.71 3.39
C TYR A 86 7.07 -13.90 2.68
N LEU A 87 7.06 -14.56 1.54
CA LEU A 87 5.83 -14.82 0.79
C LEU A 87 4.92 -15.84 1.49
N ALA A 88 5.50 -16.82 2.17
CA ALA A 88 4.75 -17.86 2.90
C ALA A 88 4.21 -17.36 4.25
N GLU A 89 5.02 -16.60 5.01
CA GLU A 89 4.72 -16.29 6.41
C GLU A 89 4.10 -14.88 6.59
N ASN A 90 4.43 -13.91 5.72
CA ASN A 90 3.95 -12.53 5.84
C ASN A 90 2.61 -12.32 5.10
N THR A 91 1.61 -13.11 5.47
CA THR A 91 0.31 -13.19 4.77
C THR A 91 -0.71 -12.17 5.24
N HIS A 92 -0.54 -11.59 6.43
CA HIS A 92 -1.48 -10.63 7.01
C HIS A 92 -0.97 -9.19 6.95
N ALA A 93 -1.89 -8.25 6.80
CA ALA A 93 -1.65 -6.83 6.96
C ALA A 93 -1.63 -6.44 8.45
N ARG A 94 -1.29 -5.18 8.78
CA ARG A 94 -1.21 -4.72 10.18
C ARG A 94 -2.54 -4.74 10.92
N ASP A 95 -3.66 -4.67 10.20
CA ASP A 95 -5.02 -4.75 10.71
C ASP A 95 -5.54 -6.20 10.87
N GLY A 96 -4.66 -7.18 10.69
CA GLY A 96 -4.99 -8.61 10.77
C GLY A 96 -5.68 -9.18 9.53
N SER A 97 -6.02 -8.36 8.52
CA SER A 97 -6.62 -8.85 7.29
C SER A 97 -5.62 -9.59 6.41
N LEU A 98 -6.09 -10.58 5.65
CA LEU A 98 -5.26 -11.25 4.63
C LEU A 98 -4.83 -10.26 3.55
N LYS A 99 -3.57 -10.32 3.16
CA LYS A 99 -3.06 -9.59 2.01
C LYS A 99 -3.67 -10.13 0.73
N THR A 100 -4.07 -9.21 -0.15
CA THR A 100 -4.74 -9.58 -1.40
C THR A 100 -3.81 -10.38 -2.32
N GLU A 101 -4.38 -11.25 -3.14
CA GLU A 101 -3.67 -11.98 -4.19
C GLU A 101 -2.92 -11.03 -5.14
N HIS A 102 -3.50 -9.87 -5.46
CA HIS A 102 -2.84 -8.85 -6.26
C HIS A 102 -1.54 -8.34 -5.61
N TYR A 103 -1.54 -8.14 -4.28
CA TYR A 103 -0.33 -7.76 -3.54
C TYR A 103 0.72 -8.87 -3.61
N ARG A 104 0.32 -10.14 -3.39
CA ARG A 104 1.20 -11.30 -3.43
C ARG A 104 1.88 -11.44 -4.80
N ARG A 105 1.10 -11.41 -5.89
CA ARG A 105 1.64 -11.43 -7.27
C ARG A 105 2.58 -10.26 -7.56
N GLY A 106 2.29 -9.10 -6.98
CA GLY A 106 3.19 -7.94 -7.06
C GLY A 106 4.54 -8.23 -6.40
N CYS A 107 4.54 -8.79 -5.20
CA CYS A 107 5.76 -9.17 -4.48
C CYS A 107 6.56 -10.24 -5.25
N GLU A 108 5.91 -11.28 -5.76
CA GLU A 108 6.54 -12.33 -6.56
C GLU A 108 7.25 -11.75 -7.79
N ARG A 109 6.57 -10.85 -8.50
CA ARG A 109 7.14 -10.18 -9.69
C ARG A 109 8.36 -9.34 -9.35
N TYR A 110 8.33 -8.55 -8.28
CA TYR A 110 9.48 -7.73 -7.87
C TYR A 110 10.63 -8.60 -7.35
N ALA A 111 10.31 -9.66 -6.59
CA ALA A 111 11.30 -10.62 -6.11
C ALA A 111 12.02 -11.33 -7.26
N LYS A 112 11.30 -11.67 -8.35
CA LYS A 112 11.90 -12.27 -9.55
C LYS A 112 13.01 -11.39 -10.15
N TYR A 113 12.82 -10.07 -10.19
CA TYR A 113 13.86 -9.15 -10.70
C TYR A 113 15.07 -9.08 -9.77
N LEU A 114 14.83 -9.05 -8.45
CA LEU A 114 15.91 -9.04 -7.46
C LEU A 114 16.73 -10.34 -7.50
N ILE A 115 16.06 -11.50 -7.52
CA ILE A 115 16.72 -12.81 -7.62
C ILE A 115 17.45 -12.95 -8.94
N GLY A 116 16.89 -12.50 -10.05
CA GLY A 116 17.51 -12.56 -11.37
C GLY A 116 18.79 -11.76 -11.48
N TRP A 117 18.92 -10.68 -10.71
CA TRP A 117 20.13 -9.83 -10.69
C TRP A 117 21.17 -10.27 -9.67
N PHE A 118 20.75 -10.55 -8.45
CA PHE A 118 21.66 -10.85 -7.35
C PHE A 118 22.00 -12.34 -7.24
N GLY A 119 21.13 -13.22 -7.72
CA GLY A 119 21.18 -14.66 -7.47
C GLY A 119 20.40 -15.06 -6.21
N ALA A 120 19.78 -16.24 -6.26
CA ALA A 120 19.00 -16.77 -5.13
C ALA A 120 19.89 -17.09 -3.90
N ASP A 121 21.10 -17.55 -4.14
CA ASP A 121 22.04 -17.97 -3.08
C ASP A 121 22.84 -16.82 -2.49
N THR A 122 22.64 -15.58 -2.97
CA THR A 122 23.34 -14.42 -2.42
C THR A 122 22.95 -14.20 -0.95
N PRO A 123 23.90 -14.17 -0.02
CA PRO A 123 23.66 -13.83 1.38
C PRO A 123 23.02 -12.44 1.50
N VAL A 124 21.94 -12.33 2.28
CA VAL A 124 21.20 -11.06 2.43
C VAL A 124 22.10 -9.96 2.99
N ILE A 125 23.07 -10.31 3.83
CA ILE A 125 24.04 -9.35 4.42
C ILE A 125 24.93 -8.68 3.38
N GLU A 126 25.12 -9.31 2.22
CA GLU A 126 25.93 -8.77 1.13
C GLU A 126 25.17 -7.82 0.20
N LEU A 127 23.86 -7.64 0.42
CA LEU A 127 23.05 -6.69 -0.34
C LEU A 127 23.24 -5.26 0.22
N THR A 128 24.40 -4.69 -0.05
CA THR A 128 24.83 -3.37 0.44
C THR A 128 24.15 -2.22 -0.32
N PRO A 129 24.22 -0.97 0.20
CA PRO A 129 23.75 0.23 -0.52
C PRO A 129 24.37 0.40 -1.91
N GLU A 130 25.65 0.07 -2.08
CA GLU A 130 26.37 0.16 -3.36
C GLU A 130 25.79 -0.83 -4.37
N ARG A 131 25.56 -2.08 -3.96
CA ARG A 131 24.92 -3.09 -4.81
C ARG A 131 23.49 -2.71 -5.18
N MET A 132 22.75 -2.03 -4.28
CA MET A 132 21.42 -1.50 -4.58
C MET A 132 21.47 -0.37 -5.59
N THR A 133 22.47 0.49 -5.54
CA THR A 133 22.66 1.57 -6.52
C THR A 133 23.00 0.98 -7.89
N ALA A 134 23.85 -0.02 -7.97
CA ALA A 134 24.16 -0.74 -9.22
C ALA A 134 22.89 -1.41 -9.80
N TYR A 135 22.10 -2.09 -8.95
CA TYR A 135 20.80 -2.65 -9.35
C TYR A 135 19.88 -1.58 -9.94
N ALA A 136 19.73 -0.44 -9.25
CA ALA A 136 18.86 0.63 -9.69
C ALA A 136 19.26 1.18 -11.07
N THR A 137 20.55 1.34 -11.32
CA THR A 137 21.09 1.78 -12.61
C THR A 137 20.82 0.76 -13.71
N ALA A 138 21.18 -0.50 -13.48
CA ALA A 138 20.97 -1.59 -14.43
C ALA A 138 19.48 -1.79 -14.76
N ARG A 139 18.61 -1.69 -13.75
CA ARG A 139 17.15 -1.85 -13.90
C ARG A 139 16.56 -0.73 -14.76
N ARG A 140 17.02 0.51 -14.56
CA ARG A 140 16.60 1.66 -15.37
C ARG A 140 17.10 1.56 -16.81
N ALA A 141 18.30 1.07 -17.02
CA ALA A 141 18.88 0.88 -18.34
C ALA A 141 18.28 -0.29 -19.14
N GLY A 142 17.42 -1.11 -18.50
CA GLY A 142 16.80 -2.26 -19.17
C GLY A 142 17.64 -3.52 -19.17
N GLN A 143 18.78 -3.55 -18.49
CA GLN A 143 19.67 -4.71 -18.40
C GLN A 143 19.03 -5.87 -17.64
N ILE A 144 18.01 -5.56 -16.82
CA ILE A 144 17.18 -6.53 -16.12
C ILE A 144 15.83 -6.63 -16.86
N ASN A 145 15.54 -7.78 -17.43
CA ASN A 145 14.31 -8.05 -18.20
C ASN A 145 14.20 -7.36 -19.58
N GLY A 146 15.33 -6.92 -20.17
CA GLY A 146 15.39 -6.44 -21.57
C GLY A 146 14.63 -5.14 -21.88
N ARG A 147 14.07 -4.43 -20.86
CA ARG A 147 13.31 -3.19 -21.09
C ARG A 147 13.66 -2.13 -20.05
N PRO A 148 13.98 -0.91 -20.49
CA PRO A 148 14.15 0.23 -19.59
C PRO A 148 12.87 0.49 -18.78
N VAL A 149 13.04 0.87 -17.50
CA VAL A 149 11.92 1.16 -16.62
C VAL A 149 12.07 2.53 -15.95
N GLY A 150 10.93 3.15 -15.61
CA GLY A 150 10.92 4.39 -14.85
C GLY A 150 11.32 4.19 -13.38
N ALA A 151 11.69 5.30 -12.72
CA ALA A 151 12.11 5.31 -11.32
C ALA A 151 11.08 4.67 -10.36
N THR A 152 9.77 4.75 -10.68
CA THR A 152 8.72 4.13 -9.87
C THR A 152 8.84 2.60 -9.79
N ALA A 153 9.21 1.93 -10.89
CA ALA A 153 9.40 0.48 -10.89
C ALA A 153 10.57 0.07 -9.99
N VAL A 154 11.71 0.74 -10.15
CA VAL A 154 12.90 0.54 -9.30
C VAL A 154 12.58 0.79 -7.82
N HIS A 155 11.82 1.86 -7.54
CA HIS A 155 11.35 2.16 -6.18
C HIS A 155 10.57 1.00 -5.58
N GLN A 156 9.67 0.36 -6.34
CA GLN A 156 8.87 -0.75 -5.84
C GLN A 156 9.73 -2.00 -5.57
N ASP A 157 10.67 -2.31 -6.45
CA ASP A 157 11.60 -3.42 -6.27
C ASP A 157 12.41 -3.26 -4.96
N ILE A 158 13.05 -2.11 -4.78
CA ILE A 158 13.87 -1.81 -3.60
C ILE A 158 13.01 -1.71 -2.32
N LYS A 159 11.82 -1.12 -2.41
CA LYS A 159 10.88 -1.05 -1.29
C LYS A 159 10.46 -2.43 -0.81
N LEU A 160 10.23 -3.37 -1.73
CA LEU A 160 9.95 -4.76 -1.35
C LEU A 160 11.12 -5.35 -0.58
N LEU A 161 12.36 -5.26 -1.11
CA LEU A 161 13.54 -5.80 -0.46
C LEU A 161 13.72 -5.23 0.96
N LYS A 162 13.62 -3.90 1.12
CA LYS A 162 13.67 -3.26 2.44
C LYS A 162 12.57 -3.77 3.37
N SER A 163 11.37 -4.03 2.84
CA SER A 163 10.25 -4.56 3.63
C SER A 163 10.52 -6.00 4.07
N MET A 164 11.10 -6.84 3.20
CA MET A 164 11.51 -8.21 3.54
C MET A 164 12.59 -8.22 4.61
N MET A 165 13.63 -7.40 4.46
CA MET A 165 14.70 -7.29 5.44
C MET A 165 14.18 -6.78 6.79
N LYS A 166 13.32 -5.76 6.81
CA LYS A 166 12.69 -5.27 8.04
C LYS A 166 11.82 -6.35 8.69
N TRP A 167 11.07 -7.12 7.91
CA TRP A 167 10.30 -8.25 8.43
C TRP A 167 11.23 -9.30 9.05
N ALA A 168 12.32 -9.67 8.38
CA ALA A 168 13.27 -10.67 8.86
C ALA A 168 13.96 -10.27 10.18
N THR A 169 14.15 -8.96 10.43
CA THR A 169 14.67 -8.49 11.73
C THR A 169 13.62 -8.54 12.86
N GLY A 170 12.35 -8.71 12.55
CA GLY A 170 11.25 -8.81 13.51
C GLY A 170 10.68 -10.21 13.69
N VAL A 171 11.02 -11.16 12.82
CA VAL A 171 10.56 -12.55 12.90
C VAL A 171 11.59 -13.39 13.64
N TYR A 172 11.13 -14.10 14.64
CA TYR A 172 11.96 -14.93 15.49
C TYR A 172 11.71 -16.40 15.18
N ASN A 173 12.79 -17.13 14.94
CA ASN A 173 12.81 -18.57 14.87
C ASN A 173 13.62 -19.09 16.06
N ASN A 174 13.00 -19.90 16.92
CA ASN A 174 13.60 -20.41 18.17
C ASN A 174 14.24 -19.30 19.04
N GLY A 175 13.52 -18.16 19.20
CA GLY A 175 13.99 -17.03 20.00
C GLY A 175 15.01 -16.11 19.30
N ARG A 176 15.28 -16.30 18.01
CA ARG A 176 16.25 -15.52 17.22
C ARG A 176 15.61 -14.81 16.05
N PRO A 177 16.03 -13.57 15.73
CA PRO A 177 15.63 -12.95 14.48
C PRO A 177 16.24 -13.71 13.29
N LEU A 178 15.53 -13.78 12.18
CA LEU A 178 16.06 -14.34 10.92
C LEU A 178 17.25 -13.52 10.40
N LEU A 179 17.24 -12.23 10.67
CA LEU A 179 18.30 -11.28 10.29
C LEU A 179 18.60 -10.38 11.49
N ASP A 180 19.83 -10.38 11.98
CA ASP A 180 20.22 -9.59 13.16
C ASP A 180 20.14 -8.10 12.90
N ARG A 181 20.58 -7.66 11.72
CA ARG A 181 20.48 -6.27 11.28
C ARG A 181 20.13 -6.19 9.81
N ASN A 182 19.41 -5.13 9.47
CA ASN A 182 19.12 -4.82 8.07
C ASN A 182 20.32 -4.09 7.43
N PRO A 183 21.02 -4.69 6.45
CA PRO A 183 22.17 -4.06 5.79
C PRO A 183 21.81 -2.78 5.01
N LEU A 184 20.52 -2.58 4.71
CA LEU A 184 20.00 -1.38 4.05
C LEU A 184 19.44 -0.35 5.04
N THR A 185 19.80 -0.43 6.33
CA THR A 185 19.44 0.63 7.29
C THR A 185 20.04 1.96 6.83
N GLY A 186 19.22 3.02 6.78
CA GLY A 186 19.65 4.34 6.31
C GLY A 186 19.68 4.49 4.77
N PHE A 187 19.65 3.41 3.99
CA PHE A 187 19.59 3.53 2.54
C PHE A 187 18.30 4.20 2.09
N ALA A 188 18.44 5.35 1.42
CA ALA A 188 17.32 6.10 0.88
C ALA A 188 16.82 5.43 -0.42
N VAL A 189 15.57 4.98 -0.42
CA VAL A 189 14.95 4.52 -1.68
C VAL A 189 14.78 5.74 -2.58
N PRO A 190 15.25 5.70 -3.84
CA PRO A 190 15.11 6.82 -4.76
C PRO A 190 13.67 7.28 -4.85
N LYS A 191 13.40 8.53 -4.46
CA LYS A 191 12.07 9.11 -4.57
C LYS A 191 11.76 9.36 -6.04
N THR A 192 10.60 8.93 -6.47
CA THR A 192 10.06 9.39 -7.74
C THR A 192 9.50 10.79 -7.53
N ARG A 193 9.96 11.78 -8.30
CA ARG A 193 9.21 13.03 -8.41
C ARG A 193 7.84 12.66 -8.97
N ASP A 194 6.78 13.05 -8.28
CA ASP A 194 5.42 12.87 -8.78
C ASP A 194 5.18 13.96 -9.84
N PRO A 195 5.27 13.65 -11.14
CA PRO A 195 4.94 14.63 -12.14
C PRO A 195 3.46 14.97 -11.99
N ARG A 196 3.06 16.22 -12.32
CA ARG A 196 1.64 16.57 -12.42
C ARG A 196 0.93 15.50 -13.25
N ARG A 197 0.04 14.80 -12.60
CA ARG A 197 -0.69 13.71 -13.24
C ARG A 197 -1.83 14.32 -14.05
N PRO A 198 -2.07 13.86 -15.29
CA PRO A 198 -3.07 14.47 -16.15
C PRO A 198 -4.47 14.37 -15.54
N MET A 199 -5.28 15.39 -15.78
CA MET A 199 -6.73 15.39 -15.60
C MET A 199 -7.38 15.19 -16.96
N ILE A 200 -8.62 14.72 -16.94
CA ILE A 200 -9.46 14.74 -18.14
C ILE A 200 -10.23 16.06 -18.17
N ASP A 201 -10.36 16.69 -19.31
CA ASP A 201 -11.21 17.87 -19.51
C ASP A 201 -12.65 17.50 -19.88
N ALA A 202 -13.57 18.46 -19.84
CA ALA A 202 -14.99 18.24 -20.14
C ALA A 202 -15.21 17.86 -21.61
N ASP A 203 -14.51 18.51 -22.56
CA ASP A 203 -14.60 18.22 -23.97
C ASP A 203 -14.17 16.79 -24.31
N THR A 204 -13.08 16.32 -23.69
CA THR A 204 -12.67 14.91 -23.81
C THR A 204 -13.75 13.95 -23.30
N VAL A 205 -14.39 14.25 -22.15
CA VAL A 205 -15.47 13.40 -21.62
C VAL A 205 -16.67 13.36 -22.58
N GLU A 206 -17.08 14.50 -23.12
CA GLU A 206 -18.17 14.57 -24.10
C GLU A 206 -17.87 13.76 -25.34
N LYS A 207 -16.67 13.92 -25.95
CA LYS A 207 -16.24 13.13 -27.11
C LYS A 207 -16.18 11.63 -26.82
N LEU A 208 -15.80 11.23 -25.60
CA LEU A 208 -15.83 9.82 -25.22
C LEU A 208 -17.26 9.29 -25.13
N LEU A 209 -18.21 10.08 -24.61
CA LEU A 209 -19.61 9.70 -24.48
C LEU A 209 -20.29 9.51 -25.84
N THR A 210 -19.92 10.29 -26.89
CA THR A 210 -20.50 10.14 -28.23
C THR A 210 -20.17 8.80 -28.92
N VAL A 211 -19.17 8.08 -28.44
CA VAL A 211 -18.73 6.80 -29.02
C VAL A 211 -18.81 5.62 -28.05
N ALA A 212 -19.15 5.88 -26.78
CA ALA A 212 -19.05 4.90 -25.70
C ALA A 212 -20.00 3.70 -25.89
N ASP A 213 -21.22 3.93 -26.33
CA ASP A 213 -22.25 2.93 -26.59
C ASP A 213 -21.82 1.91 -27.66
N ARG A 214 -21.10 2.38 -28.68
CA ARG A 214 -20.54 1.54 -29.76
C ARG A 214 -19.38 0.65 -29.28
N VAL A 215 -18.85 0.89 -28.09
CA VAL A 215 -17.82 0.06 -27.45
C VAL A 215 -18.45 -0.96 -26.50
N SER A 216 -19.32 -0.49 -25.64
CA SER A 216 -20.08 -1.32 -24.71
C SER A 216 -21.31 -0.54 -24.20
N PRO A 217 -22.47 -1.19 -24.09
CA PRO A 217 -23.67 -0.54 -23.53
C PRO A 217 -23.50 -0.09 -22.06
N LEU A 218 -22.53 -0.67 -21.34
CA LEU A 218 -22.20 -0.30 -19.97
C LEU A 218 -21.27 0.93 -19.87
N LEU A 219 -20.55 1.25 -20.94
CA LEU A 219 -19.50 2.26 -20.88
C LEU A 219 -20.01 3.69 -20.70
N PRO A 220 -21.12 4.13 -21.34
CA PRO A 220 -21.66 5.46 -21.10
C PRO A 220 -22.01 5.71 -19.64
N LEU A 221 -22.73 4.78 -18.99
CA LEU A 221 -23.05 4.87 -17.58
C LEU A 221 -21.80 4.86 -16.69
N LEU A 222 -20.82 4.02 -17.00
CA LEU A 222 -19.56 3.97 -16.26
C LEU A 222 -18.81 5.30 -16.32
N ILE A 223 -18.73 5.94 -17.50
CA ILE A 223 -18.11 7.26 -17.68
C ILE A 223 -18.84 8.30 -16.83
N VAL A 224 -20.17 8.35 -16.89
CA VAL A 224 -20.99 9.30 -16.14
C VAL A 224 -20.78 9.12 -14.63
N LEU A 225 -20.80 7.90 -14.12
CA LEU A 225 -20.61 7.63 -12.70
C LEU A 225 -19.18 7.99 -12.25
N MET A 226 -18.17 7.69 -13.05
CA MET A 226 -16.79 8.06 -12.73
C MET A 226 -16.58 9.58 -12.69
N GLU A 227 -17.20 10.32 -13.61
CA GLU A 227 -17.11 11.78 -13.67
C GLU A 227 -17.88 12.44 -12.53
N SER A 228 -19.12 11.99 -12.25
CA SER A 228 -20.02 12.68 -11.32
C SER A 228 -19.74 12.35 -9.85
N THR A 229 -19.17 11.18 -9.54
CA THR A 229 -18.93 10.75 -8.16
C THR A 229 -17.48 10.85 -7.70
N GLY A 230 -16.53 10.92 -8.62
CA GLY A 230 -15.09 10.94 -8.30
C GLY A 230 -14.57 9.69 -7.57
N ARG A 231 -15.36 8.63 -7.44
CA ARG A 231 -14.98 7.40 -6.73
C ARG A 231 -13.96 6.58 -7.49
N ARG A 232 -13.34 5.60 -6.84
CA ARG A 232 -12.39 4.68 -7.50
C ARG A 232 -13.12 3.75 -8.46
N LEU A 233 -12.50 3.45 -9.60
CA LEU A 233 -13.08 2.54 -10.60
C LEU A 233 -13.61 1.24 -9.99
N SER A 234 -12.83 0.60 -9.10
CA SER A 234 -13.26 -0.66 -8.46
C SER A 234 -14.52 -0.49 -7.60
N SER A 235 -14.70 0.67 -6.98
CA SER A 235 -15.89 0.95 -6.19
C SER A 235 -17.12 1.13 -7.10
N VAL A 236 -16.96 1.83 -8.22
CA VAL A 236 -18.04 2.02 -9.19
C VAL A 236 -18.44 0.70 -9.85
N LEU A 237 -17.48 -0.12 -10.27
CA LEU A 237 -17.74 -1.42 -10.90
C LEU A 237 -18.45 -2.42 -9.97
N GLY A 238 -18.26 -2.29 -8.65
CA GLY A 238 -18.89 -3.17 -7.66
C GLY A 238 -20.28 -2.72 -7.19
N LEU A 239 -20.82 -1.64 -7.74
CA LEU A 239 -22.16 -1.15 -7.36
C LEU A 239 -23.26 -2.15 -7.73
N ARG A 240 -24.25 -2.24 -6.86
CA ARG A 240 -25.49 -2.99 -7.04
C ARG A 240 -26.68 -2.04 -7.10
N TRP A 241 -27.79 -2.50 -7.60
CA TRP A 241 -28.99 -1.66 -7.69
C TRP A 241 -29.55 -1.28 -6.33
N ASP A 242 -29.40 -2.10 -5.31
CA ASP A 242 -29.78 -1.80 -3.92
C ASP A 242 -28.81 -0.82 -3.21
N ASP A 243 -27.70 -0.45 -3.82
CA ASP A 243 -26.84 0.63 -3.32
C ASP A 243 -27.44 2.04 -3.58
N PHE A 244 -28.51 2.14 -4.37
CA PHE A 244 -29.15 3.40 -4.75
C PHE A 244 -30.54 3.55 -4.11
N ASP A 245 -30.67 4.57 -3.28
CA ASP A 245 -31.95 5.03 -2.79
C ASP A 245 -32.44 6.22 -3.65
N PHE A 246 -33.34 5.96 -4.59
CA PHE A 246 -33.83 7.00 -5.51
C PHE A 246 -34.83 7.96 -4.84
N GLU A 247 -35.48 7.55 -3.74
CA GLU A 247 -36.38 8.42 -2.98
C GLU A 247 -35.61 9.44 -2.17
N LYS A 248 -34.58 8.96 -1.40
CA LYS A 248 -33.69 9.81 -0.63
C LYS A 248 -32.57 10.43 -1.47
N ARG A 249 -32.46 10.02 -2.73
CA ARG A 249 -31.41 10.45 -3.65
C ARG A 249 -29.99 10.26 -3.09
N THR A 250 -29.72 9.06 -2.60
CA THR A 250 -28.42 8.72 -2.02
C THR A 250 -27.78 7.50 -2.68
N ILE A 251 -26.45 7.41 -2.57
CA ILE A 251 -25.64 6.26 -2.98
C ILE A 251 -24.93 5.72 -1.74
N THR A 252 -25.10 4.44 -1.46
CA THR A 252 -24.37 3.70 -0.43
C THR A 252 -23.14 3.04 -1.04
N TRP A 253 -21.97 3.49 -0.63
CA TRP A 253 -20.70 2.85 -0.97
C TRP A 253 -20.34 1.88 0.14
N ARG A 254 -20.58 0.60 -0.10
CA ARG A 254 -20.39 -0.47 0.89
C ARG A 254 -18.92 -0.61 1.28
N ALA A 255 -18.67 -1.06 2.52
CA ALA A 255 -17.31 -1.21 3.09
C ALA A 255 -16.38 -2.10 2.25
N GLU A 256 -16.89 -3.16 1.63
CA GLU A 256 -16.12 -4.03 0.76
C GLU A 256 -15.65 -3.36 -0.54
N LEU A 257 -16.30 -2.28 -0.96
CA LEU A 257 -15.91 -1.47 -2.11
C LEU A 257 -14.86 -0.40 -1.77
N ASP A 258 -14.63 -0.16 -0.49
CA ASP A 258 -13.66 0.82 -0.01
C ASP A 258 -12.35 0.17 0.46
N LYS A 259 -11.23 0.79 0.08
CA LYS A 259 -9.88 0.29 0.47
C LYS A 259 -9.68 0.24 2.00
N LYS A 260 -10.39 1.10 2.74
CA LYS A 260 -10.32 1.23 4.20
C LYS A 260 -11.49 0.53 4.91
N ARG A 261 -12.30 -0.21 4.15
CA ARG A 261 -13.47 -0.94 4.64
C ARG A 261 -14.47 -0.07 5.42
N LYS A 262 -14.70 1.15 4.91
CA LYS A 262 -15.65 2.10 5.48
C LYS A 262 -16.86 2.26 4.57
N THR A 263 -18.06 2.17 5.13
CA THR A 263 -19.29 2.48 4.42
C THR A 263 -19.51 3.98 4.38
N TRP A 264 -19.91 4.48 3.21
CA TRP A 264 -20.23 5.88 2.99
C TRP A 264 -21.61 6.00 2.36
N VAL A 265 -22.46 6.83 2.94
CA VAL A 265 -23.71 7.23 2.31
C VAL A 265 -23.56 8.69 1.89
N VAL A 266 -23.74 8.97 0.60
CA VAL A 266 -23.57 10.32 0.06
C VAL A 266 -24.72 10.68 -0.86
N PRO A 267 -25.06 11.96 -1.01
CA PRO A 267 -26.06 12.41 -1.98
C PRO A 267 -25.72 11.91 -3.40
N MET A 268 -26.75 11.51 -4.13
CA MET A 268 -26.66 11.08 -5.52
C MET A 268 -26.58 12.31 -6.44
N PRO A 269 -25.53 12.45 -7.26
CA PRO A 269 -25.46 13.54 -8.24
C PRO A 269 -26.60 13.43 -9.25
N THR A 270 -27.25 14.54 -9.59
CA THR A 270 -28.37 14.57 -10.54
C THR A 270 -28.02 13.96 -11.91
N LYS A 271 -26.79 14.18 -12.39
CA LYS A 271 -26.28 13.56 -13.65
C LYS A 271 -26.22 12.04 -13.54
N ALA A 272 -25.78 11.52 -12.40
CA ALA A 272 -25.72 10.07 -12.13
C ALA A 272 -27.12 9.47 -12.04
N GLU A 273 -28.04 10.11 -11.32
CA GLU A 273 -29.43 9.69 -11.17
C GLU A 273 -30.13 9.54 -12.53
N ARG A 274 -30.07 10.58 -13.36
CA ARG A 274 -30.66 10.54 -14.71
C ARG A 274 -30.10 9.40 -15.57
N ALA A 275 -28.78 9.21 -15.54
CA ALA A 275 -28.14 8.15 -16.30
C ALA A 275 -28.50 6.74 -15.79
N LEU A 276 -28.58 6.57 -14.46
CA LEU A 276 -29.01 5.31 -13.84
C LEU A 276 -30.45 4.97 -14.18
N LEU A 277 -31.39 5.92 -14.10
CA LEU A 277 -32.79 5.72 -14.43
C LEU A 277 -32.97 5.37 -15.91
N ALA A 278 -32.30 6.10 -16.83
CA ALA A 278 -32.31 5.80 -18.26
C ALA A 278 -31.73 4.41 -18.57
N PHE A 279 -30.63 4.08 -17.93
CA PHE A 279 -30.00 2.76 -18.12
C PHE A 279 -30.90 1.63 -17.60
N ARG A 280 -31.53 1.81 -16.41
CA ARG A 280 -32.42 0.82 -15.80
C ARG A 280 -33.67 0.58 -16.65
N ALA A 281 -34.18 1.62 -17.28
CA ALA A 281 -35.32 1.48 -18.20
C ALA A 281 -35.01 0.61 -19.42
N ALA A 282 -33.79 0.71 -19.94
CA ALA A 282 -33.30 -0.10 -21.06
C ALA A 282 -32.77 -1.50 -20.64
N HIS A 283 -32.35 -1.66 -19.40
CA HIS A 283 -31.75 -2.89 -18.85
C HIS A 283 -32.36 -3.19 -17.48
N PRO A 284 -33.59 -3.72 -17.44
CA PRO A 284 -34.30 -3.97 -16.17
C PRO A 284 -33.47 -4.88 -15.24
N ALA A 285 -33.20 -4.40 -14.05
CA ALA A 285 -32.53 -5.15 -12.99
C ALA A 285 -32.91 -4.57 -11.62
N ILE A 286 -32.93 -5.40 -10.59
CA ILE A 286 -33.38 -5.03 -9.25
C ILE A 286 -32.50 -5.65 -8.15
N GLY A 287 -32.61 -5.10 -6.96
CA GLY A 287 -32.03 -5.65 -5.73
C GLY A 287 -30.52 -5.76 -5.78
N SER A 288 -30.00 -6.91 -5.42
CA SER A 288 -28.57 -7.17 -5.31
C SER A 288 -27.85 -7.40 -6.64
N ALA A 289 -28.54 -7.25 -7.80
CA ALA A 289 -27.92 -7.37 -9.10
C ALA A 289 -26.86 -6.28 -9.31
N LEU A 290 -25.74 -6.65 -9.92
CA LEU A 290 -24.68 -5.71 -10.26
C LEU A 290 -25.12 -4.74 -11.35
N VAL A 291 -24.72 -3.47 -11.24
CA VAL A 291 -24.91 -2.46 -12.29
C VAL A 291 -23.98 -2.74 -13.49
N PHE A 292 -22.79 -3.27 -13.21
CA PHE A 292 -21.78 -3.60 -14.22
C PHE A 292 -21.42 -5.09 -14.17
N PRO A 293 -22.34 -6.00 -14.54
CA PRO A 293 -22.07 -7.44 -14.54
C PRO A 293 -21.14 -7.83 -15.69
N MET A 294 -20.34 -8.87 -15.49
CA MET A 294 -19.63 -9.54 -16.59
C MET A 294 -20.60 -10.27 -17.49
N LYS A 295 -20.36 -10.23 -18.81
CA LYS A 295 -21.23 -10.86 -19.80
C LYS A 295 -21.45 -12.37 -19.56
N HIS A 296 -20.41 -13.09 -19.14
CA HIS A 296 -20.45 -14.56 -18.95
C HIS A 296 -20.63 -15.00 -17.50
N ASP A 297 -20.61 -14.08 -16.55
CA ASP A 297 -20.81 -14.35 -15.13
C ASP A 297 -21.46 -13.12 -14.47
N PRO A 298 -22.80 -13.03 -14.48
CA PRO A 298 -23.52 -11.87 -13.94
C PRO A 298 -23.31 -11.66 -12.43
N MET A 299 -22.81 -12.66 -11.72
CA MET A 299 -22.48 -12.55 -10.29
C MET A 299 -21.15 -11.84 -10.03
N LYS A 300 -20.33 -11.66 -11.07
CA LYS A 300 -19.06 -10.94 -10.97
C LYS A 300 -19.12 -9.59 -11.68
N PRO A 301 -18.53 -8.56 -11.08
CA PRO A 301 -18.43 -7.26 -11.75
C PRO A 301 -17.43 -7.29 -12.90
N VAL A 302 -17.66 -6.44 -13.89
CA VAL A 302 -16.68 -6.17 -14.96
C VAL A 302 -15.30 -5.91 -14.33
N SER A 303 -14.28 -6.57 -14.88
CA SER A 303 -12.93 -6.40 -14.37
C SER A 303 -12.38 -5.01 -14.71
N ARG A 304 -11.48 -4.49 -13.86
CA ARG A 304 -10.76 -3.24 -14.13
C ARG A 304 -10.01 -3.25 -15.47
N HIS A 305 -9.56 -4.42 -15.90
CA HIS A 305 -8.91 -4.60 -17.20
C HIS A 305 -9.89 -4.38 -18.32
N HIS A 306 -11.05 -5.05 -18.32
CA HIS A 306 -12.08 -4.87 -19.35
C HIS A 306 -12.57 -3.42 -19.42
N ALA A 307 -12.86 -2.80 -18.28
CA ALA A 307 -13.24 -1.37 -18.25
C ALA A 307 -12.15 -0.46 -18.83
N SER A 308 -10.87 -0.79 -18.63
CA SER A 308 -9.75 -0.03 -19.21
C SER A 308 -9.63 -0.27 -20.71
N VAL A 309 -9.84 -1.49 -21.18
CA VAL A 309 -9.86 -1.81 -22.62
C VAL A 309 -10.99 -1.06 -23.32
N TRP A 310 -12.19 -1.01 -22.71
CA TRP A 310 -13.30 -0.23 -23.27
C TRP A 310 -12.96 1.25 -23.40
N LEU A 311 -12.42 1.85 -22.35
CA LEU A 311 -12.06 3.26 -22.41
C LEU A 311 -10.96 3.54 -23.44
N GLU A 312 -9.96 2.66 -23.59
CA GLU A 312 -8.94 2.75 -24.64
C GLU A 312 -9.54 2.66 -26.04
N GLN A 313 -10.55 1.80 -26.25
CA GLN A 313 -11.27 1.72 -27.51
C GLN A 313 -12.07 2.98 -27.77
N ALA A 314 -12.72 3.56 -26.75
CA ALA A 314 -13.43 4.82 -26.88
C ALA A 314 -12.49 5.98 -27.26
N TYR A 315 -11.30 6.09 -26.62
CA TYR A 315 -10.28 7.07 -26.99
C TYR A 315 -9.89 6.95 -28.47
N ARG A 316 -9.65 5.72 -28.96
CA ARG A 316 -9.31 5.48 -30.38
C ARG A 316 -10.44 5.84 -31.32
N ARG A 317 -11.70 5.48 -30.99
CA ARG A 317 -12.87 5.79 -31.82
C ARG A 317 -13.18 7.28 -31.87
N ALA A 318 -12.90 8.01 -30.79
CA ALA A 318 -13.08 9.46 -30.72
C ALA A 318 -11.90 10.23 -31.34
N GLY A 319 -10.87 9.56 -31.90
CA GLY A 319 -9.68 10.22 -32.43
C GLY A 319 -8.80 10.90 -31.38
N LEU A 320 -8.94 10.52 -30.10
CA LEU A 320 -8.25 11.14 -28.99
C LEU A 320 -6.96 10.38 -28.63
N GLN A 321 -5.93 11.13 -28.27
CA GLN A 321 -4.70 10.53 -27.75
C GLN A 321 -4.91 10.03 -26.30
N ARG A 322 -4.50 8.78 -26.06
CA ARG A 322 -4.52 8.21 -24.71
C ARG A 322 -3.59 8.98 -23.79
N GLN A 323 -4.13 9.43 -22.67
CA GLN A 323 -3.31 10.02 -21.60
C GLN A 323 -2.38 8.99 -20.96
N ARG A 324 -1.11 9.35 -20.77
CA ARG A 324 -0.16 8.54 -19.99
C ARG A 324 -0.55 8.57 -18.52
N GLN A 325 -0.23 7.52 -17.76
CA GLN A 325 -0.42 7.44 -16.30
C GLN A 325 -1.86 7.21 -15.79
N GLY A 326 -2.60 6.34 -16.45
CA GLY A 326 -3.88 5.80 -15.97
C GLY A 326 -5.08 6.39 -16.70
N LEU A 327 -6.02 5.53 -17.04
CA LEU A 327 -7.19 5.89 -17.85
C LEU A 327 -8.32 6.47 -17.00
N TRP A 328 -8.59 5.87 -15.84
CA TRP A 328 -9.74 6.22 -15.01
C TRP A 328 -9.42 7.20 -13.86
N HIS A 329 -8.18 7.26 -13.41
CA HIS A 329 -7.76 8.23 -12.39
C HIS A 329 -7.89 9.70 -12.80
N PRO A 330 -7.74 10.10 -14.08
CA PRO A 330 -8.00 11.46 -14.53
C PRO A 330 -9.40 11.98 -14.20
N PHE A 331 -10.43 11.15 -14.26
CA PHE A 331 -11.80 11.51 -13.85
C PHE A 331 -11.88 11.92 -12.38
N ARG A 332 -11.26 11.12 -11.49
CA ARG A 332 -11.24 11.40 -10.06
C ARG A 332 -10.45 12.68 -9.73
N ARG A 333 -9.37 12.97 -10.47
CA ARG A 333 -8.61 14.22 -10.32
C ARG A 333 -9.44 15.42 -10.79
N LYS A 334 -10.06 15.32 -11.95
CA LYS A 334 -10.99 16.34 -12.43
C LYS A 334 -12.05 16.64 -11.38
N TRP A 335 -12.74 15.59 -10.91
CA TRP A 335 -13.81 15.73 -9.93
C TRP A 335 -13.36 16.48 -8.66
N ALA A 336 -12.17 16.16 -8.12
CA ALA A 336 -11.62 16.82 -6.94
C ALA A 336 -11.18 18.26 -7.23
N THR A 337 -10.59 18.52 -8.41
CA THR A 337 -10.11 19.85 -8.82
C THR A 337 -11.27 20.78 -9.10
N ASP A 338 -12.32 20.31 -9.77
CA ASP A 338 -13.55 21.10 -10.03
C ASP A 338 -14.25 21.55 -8.73
N ARG A 339 -13.90 20.92 -7.59
CA ARG A 339 -14.47 21.20 -6.26
C ARG A 339 -13.46 21.80 -5.29
N LYS A 340 -12.36 22.34 -5.78
CA LYS A 340 -11.29 22.92 -4.93
C LYS A 340 -11.72 24.15 -4.11
N SER A 341 -12.77 24.85 -4.54
CA SER A 341 -13.35 25.99 -3.82
C SER A 341 -14.16 25.58 -2.57
N TYR A 342 -14.57 24.32 -2.47
CA TYR A 342 -15.24 23.80 -1.30
C TYR A 342 -14.24 23.38 -0.22
N PRO A 343 -14.67 23.34 1.07
CA PRO A 343 -13.84 22.82 2.14
C PRO A 343 -13.32 21.41 1.81
N VAL A 344 -12.01 21.19 1.93
CA VAL A 344 -11.37 19.91 1.58
C VAL A 344 -11.95 18.73 2.35
N ARG A 345 -12.47 18.96 3.57
CA ARG A 345 -13.13 17.96 4.39
C ARG A 345 -14.39 17.42 3.71
N ASP A 346 -15.21 18.30 3.14
CA ASP A 346 -16.46 17.93 2.48
C ASP A 346 -16.18 17.24 1.14
N VAL A 347 -15.19 17.72 0.40
CA VAL A 347 -14.70 17.06 -0.81
C VAL A 347 -14.16 15.67 -0.50
N ALA A 348 -13.42 15.52 0.59
CA ALA A 348 -12.91 14.22 1.03
C ALA A 348 -14.03 13.25 1.40
N ALA A 349 -15.03 13.70 2.16
CA ALA A 349 -16.18 12.88 2.55
C ALA A 349 -17.00 12.44 1.31
N ALA A 350 -17.35 13.35 0.42
CA ALA A 350 -18.10 13.06 -0.80
C ALA A 350 -17.34 12.12 -1.74
N GLY A 351 -16.04 12.34 -1.94
CA GLY A 351 -15.20 11.55 -2.83
C GLY A 351 -14.64 10.26 -2.21
N GLY A 352 -14.85 10.01 -0.91
CA GLY A 352 -14.37 8.83 -0.19
C GLY A 352 -12.85 8.82 -0.01
N TRP A 353 -12.29 9.89 0.52
CA TRP A 353 -10.94 9.94 1.06
C TRP A 353 -11.00 9.95 2.59
N ASP A 354 -10.25 9.07 3.22
CA ASP A 354 -10.16 9.01 4.68
C ASP A 354 -9.25 10.09 5.27
N ASP A 355 -8.27 10.55 4.48
CA ASP A 355 -7.31 11.56 4.93
C ASP A 355 -7.29 12.77 4.00
N LEU A 356 -7.22 13.94 4.59
CA LEU A 356 -7.24 15.22 3.87
C LEU A 356 -5.98 15.41 2.99
N PRO A 357 -4.76 15.08 3.43
CA PRO A 357 -3.58 15.17 2.58
C PRO A 357 -3.73 14.41 1.26
N THR A 358 -4.32 13.21 1.30
CA THR A 358 -4.60 12.46 0.06
C THR A 358 -5.65 13.18 -0.82
N ALA A 359 -6.71 13.73 -0.25
CA ALA A 359 -7.70 14.50 -1.02
C ALA A 359 -7.06 15.73 -1.67
N MET A 360 -6.25 16.48 -0.94
CA MET A 360 -5.52 17.65 -1.44
C MET A 360 -4.57 17.32 -2.60
N MET A 361 -3.94 16.15 -2.60
CA MET A 361 -3.08 15.70 -3.72
C MET A 361 -3.86 15.52 -5.04
N TYR A 362 -5.18 15.41 -5.00
CA TYR A 362 -6.03 15.32 -6.18
C TYR A 362 -6.53 16.67 -6.67
N GLN A 363 -6.45 17.72 -5.84
CA GLN A 363 -6.82 19.09 -6.21
C GLN A 363 -5.62 19.81 -6.83
N HIS A 364 -5.78 20.31 -8.03
CA HIS A 364 -4.74 21.05 -8.74
C HIS A 364 -5.09 22.55 -8.74
N ALA A 365 -4.12 23.38 -8.43
CA ALA A 365 -4.25 24.82 -8.66
C ALA A 365 -4.23 25.10 -10.18
N ASP A 366 -5.11 25.96 -10.66
CA ASP A 366 -5.03 26.52 -12.00
C ASP A 366 -4.46 27.95 -11.96
N GLN A 367 -4.12 28.48 -13.14
CA GLN A 367 -3.47 29.78 -13.28
C GLN A 367 -4.38 30.93 -12.78
N ASP A 368 -5.69 30.82 -13.00
CA ASP A 368 -6.62 31.88 -12.59
C ASP A 368 -6.75 31.92 -11.07
N THR A 369 -6.89 30.77 -10.41
CA THR A 369 -6.85 30.68 -8.95
C THR A 369 -5.52 31.19 -8.38
N LEU A 370 -4.38 30.88 -9.03
CA LEU A 370 -3.08 31.36 -8.57
C LEU A 370 -2.97 32.89 -8.70
N ARG A 371 -3.48 33.47 -9.79
CA ARG A 371 -3.57 34.95 -9.96
C ARG A 371 -4.44 35.54 -8.87
N GLU A 372 -5.65 35.04 -8.67
CA GLU A 372 -6.55 35.50 -7.63
C GLU A 372 -5.91 35.49 -6.24
N VAL A 373 -5.20 34.41 -5.89
CA VAL A 373 -4.50 34.30 -4.59
C VAL A 373 -3.36 35.30 -4.46
N ILE A 374 -2.64 35.58 -5.55
CA ILE A 374 -1.52 36.51 -5.55
C ILE A 374 -2.02 37.98 -5.52
N ASP A 375 -3.02 38.30 -6.34
CA ASP A 375 -3.50 39.65 -6.54
C ASP A 375 -4.45 40.13 -5.43
N ASN A 376 -5.14 39.19 -4.75
CA ASN A 376 -6.12 39.50 -3.71
C ASN A 376 -5.75 38.89 -2.35
N PRO A 377 -4.76 39.44 -1.63
CA PRO A 377 -4.45 39.00 -0.28
C PRO A 377 -5.68 39.25 0.63
N LYS A 378 -6.26 38.22 1.18
CA LYS A 378 -7.37 38.35 2.14
C LYS A 378 -6.92 39.22 3.29
N GLN A 379 -7.58 40.36 3.49
CA GLN A 379 -7.36 41.17 4.68
C GLN A 379 -7.65 40.32 5.92
N PRO A 380 -6.82 40.44 6.97
CA PRO A 380 -7.09 39.76 8.22
C PRO A 380 -8.46 40.23 8.74
N GLN A 381 -9.38 39.29 8.96
CA GLN A 381 -10.65 39.61 9.60
C GLN A 381 -10.34 40.32 10.92
N LYS A 382 -10.69 41.61 11.03
CA LYS A 382 -10.67 42.32 12.31
C LYS A 382 -11.56 41.52 13.26
N ARG A 383 -10.96 40.89 14.28
CA ARG A 383 -11.74 40.35 15.41
C ARG A 383 -12.59 41.49 15.90
N SER A 384 -13.91 41.38 15.71
CA SER A 384 -14.86 42.24 16.42
C SER A 384 -14.64 42.00 17.90
N GLN A 385 -14.02 42.94 18.55
CA GLN A 385 -14.08 43.04 20.00
C GLN A 385 -15.54 43.38 20.32
N GLN A 386 -16.30 42.35 20.66
CA GLN A 386 -17.53 42.54 21.41
C GLN A 386 -17.10 42.62 22.86
N GLY A 387 -17.23 43.82 23.41
CA GLY A 387 -17.15 44.16 24.81
C GLY A 387 -18.30 43.52 25.61
#